data_b8f6d827f0998dcc31ecd5b057fc9767
#
_entry.id   b8f6d827f0998dcc31ecd5b057fc9767
#
_cell.length_a   1.000
_cell.length_b   1.000
_cell.length_c   1.000
_cell.angle_alpha   90.00
_cell.angle_beta   90.00
_cell.angle_gamma   90.00
#
_symmetry.space_group_name_H-M   'P 1'
#
loop_
_entity.id
_entity.type
_entity.pdbx_description
1 polymer ?
#
loop_
_entity_poly.entity_id
_entity_poly.type
_entity_poly.pdbx_seq_one_letter_code
_entity_poly.pdbx_strand_id
1 'polypeptide(L)'
;MNSLDKIKLINHILRWRLAWSKHDLDYKPEKIHSSSFLSAREAARLIKDGDCVFSSGIAGNARCSIFYYALRDRFLKTKHPQGLTWINGGAQGSRGRVPGTIEEIGLPGLMDLYLTAHLETCKAQLKLGQEGKLELHTLPQGIISRLLENQAKGREGLWSSIGVGSFLDPSRGRGSIVNPPGKRSFVSGGKDRLKYNMPTPNVALFSVPYADEEGNLYFKNTATITENIQSIKAVRKNKGLVMAAVSGIILKSEDEISVPARYVDHIVVNPWNEQTISVPQGRFWDMFTPDFKGDARKAMEKLKFINNFLKITPVRDSVGRMMARLGASVVVKNAEAGSMINIGTGYPEEVARVLLENKLEEEFIFTTEAGSYGGLPAPGIFFGAAIKPRHLEPSSTMFRRYQKELDVAVLGFLEVDEQGNVNVSKRGANITDYVGPGGFLDLVDSARTILFIGNWMHAARYLQENDQIRLMKAGQPKFLKRVREITFNGRIGAMKGQRVFYVTEVGLFRLRPEGIELQAIFPGIDIESDILSHTDAKLLIPPYREIEVIGRDILSGERFSLKLPKKEELQGTTSSVLPPGRG
;
A
#
# COMPACT_ATOMS: atom_id res chain seq x y z
N MET A 1 -11.70 -7.31 24.25
CA MET A 1 -10.52 -8.05 24.76
C MET A 1 -10.47 -7.97 26.29
N ASN A 2 -10.32 -9.08 27.02
CA ASN A 2 -10.26 -9.10 28.50
C ASN A 2 -8.88 -8.62 29.03
N SER A 3 -8.78 -8.37 30.34
CA SER A 3 -7.56 -7.85 30.98
C SER A 3 -6.37 -8.80 30.87
N LEU A 4 -6.63 -10.13 31.00
CA LEU A 4 -5.57 -11.14 30.90
C LEU A 4 -4.97 -11.22 29.50
N ASP A 5 -5.80 -11.13 28.47
CA ASP A 5 -5.33 -11.10 27.07
C ASP A 5 -4.49 -9.85 26.78
N LYS A 6 -4.88 -8.69 27.34
CA LYS A 6 -4.10 -7.46 27.23
C LYS A 6 -2.72 -7.62 27.84
N ILE A 7 -2.62 -8.19 29.06
CA ILE A 7 -1.36 -8.42 29.75
C ILE A 7 -0.47 -9.38 28.95
N LYS A 8 -1.01 -10.49 28.45
CA LYS A 8 -0.26 -11.44 27.60
C LYS A 8 0.28 -10.77 26.33
N LEU A 9 -0.54 -9.91 25.72
CA LEU A 9 -0.16 -9.20 24.51
C LEU A 9 0.90 -8.13 24.78
N ILE A 10 0.80 -7.38 25.90
CA ILE A 10 1.82 -6.42 26.34
C ILE A 10 3.16 -7.14 26.57
N ASN A 11 3.15 -8.27 27.30
CA ASN A 11 4.36 -9.06 27.51
C ASN A 11 4.98 -9.55 26.19
N HIS A 12 4.15 -9.96 25.23
CA HIS A 12 4.65 -10.32 23.90
C HIS A 12 5.29 -9.12 23.19
N ILE A 13 4.66 -7.94 23.22
CA ILE A 13 5.19 -6.72 22.63
C ILE A 13 6.52 -6.30 23.29
N LEU A 14 6.61 -6.40 24.60
CA LEU A 14 7.85 -6.08 25.32
C LEU A 14 8.99 -7.03 24.95
N ARG A 15 8.75 -8.34 24.92
CA ARG A 15 9.74 -9.34 24.50
C ARG A 15 10.20 -9.09 23.05
N TRP A 16 9.25 -8.84 22.17
CA TRP A 16 9.51 -8.47 20.80
C TRP A 16 10.36 -7.18 20.70
N ARG A 17 10.03 -6.15 21.50
CA ARG A 17 10.77 -4.90 21.53
C ARG A 17 12.23 -5.10 22.01
N LEU A 18 12.45 -5.96 22.98
CA LEU A 18 13.79 -6.33 23.46
C LEU A 18 14.60 -7.10 22.41
N ALA A 19 13.95 -7.89 21.57
CA ALA A 19 14.56 -8.64 20.48
C ALA A 19 14.57 -7.89 19.13
N TRP A 20 14.21 -6.61 19.13
CA TRP A 20 13.92 -5.80 17.96
C TRP A 20 14.98 -5.82 16.86
N SER A 21 16.26 -5.78 17.21
CA SER A 21 17.38 -5.81 16.26
C SER A 21 18.14 -7.15 16.28
N LYS A 22 17.56 -8.17 16.93
CA LYS A 22 18.24 -9.46 17.06
C LYS A 22 18.34 -10.16 15.71
N HIS A 23 19.55 -10.52 15.34
CA HIS A 23 19.88 -11.30 14.14
C HIS A 23 21.22 -12.01 14.38
N ASP A 24 21.41 -13.12 13.68
CA ASP A 24 22.68 -13.85 13.65
C ASP A 24 23.06 -14.08 12.19
N LEU A 25 24.15 -13.48 11.75
CA LEU A 25 24.61 -13.54 10.37
C LEU A 25 25.38 -14.84 10.06
N ASP A 26 25.79 -15.55 11.09
CA ASP A 26 26.59 -16.77 10.99
C ASP A 26 25.77 -18.02 11.31
N TYR A 27 24.49 -17.86 11.66
CA TYR A 27 23.61 -18.97 11.98
C TYR A 27 23.49 -19.96 10.81
N LYS A 28 23.69 -21.26 11.12
CA LYS A 28 23.42 -22.40 10.25
C LYS A 28 22.70 -23.49 11.04
N PRO A 29 21.73 -24.18 10.45
CA PRO A 29 21.08 -25.31 11.10
C PRO A 29 22.09 -26.47 11.26
N GLU A 30 22.29 -26.96 12.49
CA GLU A 30 23.33 -27.96 12.83
C GLU A 30 23.19 -29.29 12.09
N LYS A 31 21.97 -29.67 11.73
CA LYS A 31 21.67 -30.99 11.14
C LYS A 31 21.62 -31.02 9.62
N ILE A 32 21.81 -29.89 8.95
CA ILE A 32 21.68 -29.80 7.49
C ILE A 32 23.07 -29.57 6.87
N HIS A 33 23.51 -30.52 6.08
CA HIS A 33 24.82 -30.50 5.44
C HIS A 33 24.77 -30.15 3.94
N SER A 34 23.60 -29.81 3.41
CA SER A 34 23.46 -29.42 2.00
C SER A 34 24.16 -28.09 1.72
N SER A 35 24.87 -28.00 0.61
CA SER A 35 25.55 -26.78 0.12
C SER A 35 24.58 -25.66 -0.28
N SER A 36 23.27 -25.94 -0.39
CA SER A 36 22.25 -24.93 -0.62
C SER A 36 21.94 -24.09 0.62
N PHE A 37 22.25 -24.57 1.83
CA PHE A 37 22.01 -23.84 3.06
C PHE A 37 23.27 -23.07 3.47
N LEU A 38 23.17 -21.75 3.41
CA LEU A 38 24.24 -20.81 3.74
C LEU A 38 23.91 -20.00 4.97
N SER A 39 24.94 -19.51 5.67
CA SER A 39 24.74 -18.40 6.58
C SER A 39 24.43 -17.11 5.80
N ALA A 40 23.82 -16.12 6.45
CA ALA A 40 23.54 -14.85 5.79
C ALA A 40 24.82 -14.15 5.31
N ARG A 41 25.92 -14.30 6.05
CA ARG A 41 27.23 -13.76 5.70
C ARG A 41 27.79 -14.41 4.43
N GLU A 42 27.68 -15.72 4.30
CA GLU A 42 28.10 -16.44 3.08
C GLU A 42 27.24 -16.05 1.89
N ALA A 43 25.92 -16.03 2.06
CA ALA A 43 24.98 -15.62 1.02
C ALA A 43 25.26 -14.20 0.50
N ALA A 44 25.54 -13.27 1.41
CA ALA A 44 25.86 -11.89 1.01
C ALA A 44 27.14 -11.81 0.14
N ARG A 45 28.10 -12.73 0.26
CA ARG A 45 29.33 -12.75 -0.56
C ARG A 45 29.07 -13.11 -2.03
N LEU A 46 27.94 -13.73 -2.32
CA LEU A 46 27.57 -14.13 -3.69
C LEU A 46 27.07 -12.94 -4.52
N ILE A 47 26.61 -11.86 -3.88
CA ILE A 47 26.16 -10.63 -4.55
C ILE A 47 27.39 -9.84 -4.99
N LYS A 48 27.47 -9.52 -6.28
CA LYS A 48 28.63 -8.87 -6.91
C LYS A 48 28.39 -7.39 -7.16
N ASP A 49 29.46 -6.65 -7.39
CA ASP A 49 29.39 -5.26 -7.82
C ASP A 49 28.56 -5.14 -9.10
N GLY A 50 27.70 -4.14 -9.17
CA GLY A 50 26.84 -3.88 -10.33
C GLY A 50 25.64 -4.80 -10.47
N ASP A 51 25.43 -5.78 -9.59
CA ASP A 51 24.25 -6.66 -9.66
C ASP A 51 22.93 -5.87 -9.60
N CYS A 52 21.95 -6.39 -10.33
CA CYS A 52 20.58 -5.92 -10.28
C CYS A 52 19.75 -6.83 -9.35
N VAL A 53 19.47 -6.33 -8.15
CA VAL A 53 18.81 -7.09 -7.09
C VAL A 53 17.33 -6.74 -7.06
N PHE A 54 16.47 -7.75 -7.08
CA PHE A 54 15.06 -7.60 -6.71
C PHE A 54 14.83 -8.17 -5.31
N SER A 55 14.32 -7.35 -4.39
CA SER A 55 13.85 -7.83 -3.08
C SER A 55 12.33 -7.82 -3.01
N SER A 56 11.73 -8.98 -2.70
CA SER A 56 10.30 -9.14 -2.57
C SER A 56 9.83 -8.81 -1.15
N GLY A 57 8.55 -8.46 -0.99
CA GLY A 57 7.92 -8.05 0.25
C GLY A 57 7.32 -6.66 0.18
N ILE A 58 6.42 -6.34 1.11
CA ILE A 58 5.76 -5.03 1.21
C ILE A 58 5.73 -4.56 2.66
N ALA A 59 6.19 -3.36 2.93
CA ALA A 59 6.35 -2.82 4.28
C ALA A 59 7.09 -3.81 5.21
N GLY A 60 6.40 -4.36 6.21
CA GLY A 60 6.94 -5.39 7.09
C GLY A 60 6.54 -6.81 6.71
N ASN A 61 5.77 -7.01 5.63
CA ASN A 61 5.30 -8.33 5.25
C ASN A 61 6.32 -9.05 4.39
N ALA A 62 6.74 -10.24 4.80
CA ALA A 62 7.67 -11.12 4.09
C ALA A 62 8.98 -10.43 3.66
N ARG A 63 9.43 -9.39 4.41
CA ARG A 63 10.67 -8.68 4.12
C ARG A 63 11.89 -9.54 4.47
N CYS A 64 12.88 -9.58 3.60
CA CYS A 64 14.09 -10.38 3.77
C CYS A 64 15.20 -9.65 4.56
N SER A 65 14.89 -9.19 5.77
CA SER A 65 15.75 -8.32 6.60
C SER A 65 17.15 -8.88 6.87
N ILE A 66 17.31 -10.19 6.98
CA ILE A 66 18.60 -10.82 7.24
C ILE A 66 19.63 -10.52 6.13
N PHE A 67 19.19 -10.44 4.88
CA PHE A 67 20.07 -10.07 3.77
C PHE A 67 20.50 -8.60 3.83
N TYR A 68 19.63 -7.71 4.32
CA TYR A 68 19.99 -6.30 4.49
C TYR A 68 21.08 -6.12 5.54
N TYR A 69 20.96 -6.80 6.68
CA TYR A 69 22.01 -6.81 7.71
C TYR A 69 23.32 -7.37 7.18
N ALA A 70 23.27 -8.48 6.45
CA ALA A 70 24.49 -9.14 5.94
C ALA A 70 25.18 -8.28 4.88
N LEU A 71 24.43 -7.65 3.97
CA LEU A 71 24.97 -6.74 2.97
C LEU A 71 25.58 -5.49 3.61
N ARG A 72 24.88 -4.90 4.59
CA ARG A 72 25.41 -3.76 5.37
C ARG A 72 26.74 -4.12 6.03
N ASP A 73 26.78 -5.23 6.76
CA ASP A 73 27.98 -5.66 7.47
C ASP A 73 29.16 -5.88 6.52
N ARG A 74 28.93 -6.57 5.39
CA ARG A 74 29.93 -6.79 4.35
C ARG A 74 30.41 -5.48 3.75
N PHE A 75 29.51 -4.58 3.34
CA PHE A 75 29.87 -3.30 2.71
C PHE A 75 30.67 -2.40 3.65
N LEU A 76 30.29 -2.33 4.93
CA LEU A 76 31.03 -1.53 5.91
C LEU A 76 32.47 -2.04 6.08
N LYS A 77 32.69 -3.36 6.00
CA LYS A 77 34.01 -4.01 6.15
C LYS A 77 34.87 -3.96 4.90
N THR A 78 34.26 -4.17 3.73
CA THR A 78 34.99 -4.43 2.49
C THR A 78 34.80 -3.39 1.40
N LYS A 79 33.81 -2.48 1.56
CA LYS A 79 33.31 -1.56 0.52
C LYS A 79 32.70 -2.28 -0.70
N HIS A 80 32.43 -3.57 -0.58
CA HIS A 80 31.77 -4.39 -1.61
C HIS A 80 30.52 -5.10 -1.03
N PRO A 81 29.47 -5.33 -1.82
CA PRO A 81 29.33 -4.93 -3.23
C PRO A 81 29.07 -3.43 -3.36
N GLN A 82 29.41 -2.86 -4.52
CA GLN A 82 29.17 -1.46 -4.85
C GLN A 82 28.39 -1.33 -6.18
N GLY A 83 27.75 -0.18 -6.38
CA GLY A 83 27.07 0.14 -7.63
C GLY A 83 25.85 -0.73 -7.93
N LEU A 84 25.17 -1.26 -6.91
CA LEU A 84 24.00 -2.11 -7.12
C LEU A 84 22.83 -1.33 -7.72
N THR A 85 22.09 -1.98 -8.62
CA THR A 85 20.72 -1.58 -8.94
C THR A 85 19.78 -2.33 -8.02
N TRP A 86 18.95 -1.62 -7.26
CA TRP A 86 18.00 -2.23 -6.33
C TRP A 86 16.56 -1.96 -6.73
N ILE A 87 15.74 -3.01 -6.79
CA ILE A 87 14.33 -2.93 -7.17
C ILE A 87 13.47 -3.63 -6.13
N ASN A 88 12.35 -3.01 -5.76
CA ASN A 88 11.26 -3.68 -5.05
C ASN A 88 9.89 -3.13 -5.46
N GLY A 89 8.85 -3.94 -5.34
CA GLY A 89 7.46 -3.56 -5.66
C GLY A 89 6.92 -2.59 -4.62
N GLY A 90 6.68 -3.07 -3.41
CA GLY A 90 6.28 -2.24 -2.27
C GLY A 90 7.47 -1.71 -1.48
N ALA A 91 7.33 -0.56 -0.82
CA ALA A 91 8.39 -0.05 0.06
C ALA A 91 8.70 -1.04 1.18
N GLN A 92 9.99 -1.25 1.45
CA GLN A 92 10.46 -2.14 2.51
C GLN A 92 11.11 -1.39 3.68
N GLY A 93 10.76 -0.11 3.81
CA GLY A 93 11.08 0.73 4.96
C GLY A 93 10.05 0.60 6.08
N SER A 94 10.07 1.55 7.01
CA SER A 94 9.10 1.62 8.10
C SER A 94 8.80 3.06 8.50
N ARG A 95 7.64 3.25 9.15
CA ARG A 95 7.36 4.50 9.85
C ARG A 95 8.11 4.51 11.18
N GLY A 96 9.02 5.45 11.36
CA GLY A 96 9.92 5.52 12.51
C GLY A 96 11.23 4.71 12.31
N ARG A 97 12.05 4.65 13.34
CA ARG A 97 13.32 3.92 13.32
C ARG A 97 13.08 2.44 13.64
N VAL A 98 12.93 1.62 12.63
CA VAL A 98 12.74 0.17 12.75
C VAL A 98 13.97 -0.52 12.13
N PRO A 99 14.67 -1.40 12.85
CA PRO A 99 15.81 -2.13 12.32
C PRO A 99 15.39 -3.16 11.27
N GLY A 100 16.33 -3.60 10.42
CA GLY A 100 16.10 -4.60 9.39
C GLY A 100 15.26 -4.13 8.22
N THR A 101 15.16 -2.83 7.98
CA THR A 101 14.51 -2.24 6.81
C THR A 101 15.50 -2.03 5.68
N ILE A 102 15.00 -1.64 4.51
CA ILE A 102 15.84 -1.27 3.37
C ILE A 102 16.82 -0.12 3.71
N GLU A 103 16.54 0.65 4.76
CA GLU A 103 17.43 1.72 5.23
C GLU A 103 18.79 1.20 5.72
N GLU A 104 18.88 -0.08 6.14
CA GLU A 104 20.16 -0.70 6.52
C GLU A 104 21.20 -0.66 5.39
N ILE A 105 20.76 -0.71 4.17
CA ILE A 105 21.60 -0.67 2.97
C ILE A 105 21.55 0.69 2.24
N GLY A 106 20.99 1.72 2.87
CA GLY A 106 21.04 3.12 2.42
C GLY A 106 22.41 3.76 2.69
N LEU A 107 23.46 3.17 2.15
CA LEU A 107 24.86 3.57 2.34
C LEU A 107 25.43 4.15 1.03
N PRO A 108 26.20 5.25 1.09
CA PRO A 108 26.79 5.86 -0.12
C PRO A 108 27.71 4.85 -0.86
N GLY A 109 27.45 4.66 -2.16
CA GLY A 109 28.24 3.77 -3.02
C GLY A 109 27.81 2.30 -3.03
N LEU A 110 26.94 1.87 -2.12
CA LEU A 110 26.40 0.50 -2.16
C LEU A 110 25.42 0.34 -3.31
N MET A 111 24.54 1.33 -3.54
CA MET A 111 23.61 1.37 -4.66
C MET A 111 23.86 2.59 -5.52
N ASP A 112 23.80 2.45 -6.84
CA ASP A 112 23.78 3.55 -7.80
C ASP A 112 22.36 3.91 -8.24
N LEU A 113 21.43 2.93 -8.23
CA LEU A 113 20.04 3.11 -8.62
C LEU A 113 19.10 2.38 -7.67
N TYR A 114 18.04 3.08 -7.23
CA TYR A 114 16.95 2.49 -6.48
C TYR A 114 15.60 2.77 -7.16
N LEU A 115 14.87 1.72 -7.51
CA LEU A 115 13.56 1.76 -8.14
C LEU A 115 12.52 1.09 -7.23
N THR A 116 11.49 1.85 -6.83
CA THR A 116 10.41 1.35 -5.97
C THR A 116 9.11 2.10 -6.22
N ALA A 117 7.99 1.52 -5.84
CA ALA A 117 6.72 2.21 -5.93
C ALA A 117 6.49 3.23 -4.80
N HIS A 118 7.13 3.07 -3.64
CA HIS A 118 6.89 3.92 -2.48
C HIS A 118 8.19 4.27 -1.76
N LEU A 119 8.41 5.55 -1.48
CA LEU A 119 9.67 6.11 -0.96
C LEU A 119 9.57 6.68 0.45
N GLU A 120 8.37 7.05 0.94
CA GLU A 120 8.18 7.72 2.25
C GLU A 120 8.93 7.05 3.40
N THR A 121 8.98 5.73 3.38
CA THR A 121 9.59 4.91 4.43
C THR A 121 11.05 4.56 4.16
N CYS A 122 11.65 5.09 3.08
CA CYS A 122 13.03 4.85 2.65
C CYS A 122 13.89 6.10 2.83
N LYS A 123 13.94 6.63 4.04
CA LYS A 123 14.53 7.95 4.34
C LYS A 123 16.02 8.03 4.04
N ALA A 124 16.77 6.95 4.28
CA ALA A 124 18.20 6.91 3.96
C ALA A 124 18.42 7.04 2.45
N GLN A 125 17.64 6.33 1.63
CA GLN A 125 17.71 6.40 0.17
C GLN A 125 17.28 7.79 -0.34
N LEU A 126 16.19 8.35 0.21
CA LEU A 126 15.75 9.71 -0.13
C LEU A 126 16.84 10.75 0.17
N LYS A 127 17.54 10.63 1.31
CA LYS A 127 18.66 11.51 1.67
C LYS A 127 19.81 11.38 0.67
N LEU A 128 20.19 10.15 0.31
CA LEU A 128 21.22 9.91 -0.71
C LEU A 128 20.83 10.49 -2.07
N GLY A 129 19.55 10.38 -2.44
CA GLY A 129 19.01 11.01 -3.65
C GLY A 129 19.07 12.52 -3.60
N GLN A 130 18.75 13.15 -2.46
CA GLN A 130 18.87 14.59 -2.23
C GLN A 130 20.33 15.09 -2.35
N GLU A 131 21.29 14.24 -1.92
CA GLU A 131 22.73 14.51 -2.01
C GLU A 131 23.33 14.17 -3.39
N GLY A 132 22.53 13.68 -4.36
CA GLY A 132 23.00 13.27 -5.69
C GLY A 132 23.87 12.00 -5.70
N LYS A 133 23.82 11.20 -4.62
CA LYS A 133 24.64 9.98 -4.44
C LYS A 133 23.89 8.69 -4.82
N LEU A 134 22.61 8.77 -5.15
CA LEU A 134 21.76 7.65 -5.53
C LEU A 134 20.72 8.12 -6.54
N GLU A 135 20.62 7.45 -7.66
CA GLU A 135 19.54 7.67 -8.64
C GLU A 135 18.24 7.02 -8.15
N LEU A 136 17.18 7.83 -8.01
CA LEU A 136 15.89 7.38 -7.50
C LEU A 136 14.83 7.35 -8.59
N HIS A 137 14.14 6.23 -8.69
CA HIS A 137 12.99 6.05 -9.59
C HIS A 137 11.77 5.54 -8.87
N THR A 138 10.59 5.91 -9.38
CA THR A 138 9.33 5.36 -8.93
C THR A 138 8.45 4.93 -10.10
N LEU A 139 7.85 3.75 -9.96
CA LEU A 139 6.84 3.19 -10.85
C LEU A 139 5.67 2.68 -10.02
N PRO A 140 4.45 2.57 -10.57
CA PRO A 140 3.33 1.95 -9.87
C PRO A 140 3.66 0.50 -9.47
N GLN A 141 3.20 0.08 -8.30
CA GLN A 141 3.51 -1.25 -7.76
C GLN A 141 3.02 -2.37 -8.69
N GLY A 142 1.81 -2.24 -9.23
CA GLY A 142 1.27 -3.22 -10.17
C GLY A 142 2.06 -3.26 -11.49
N ILE A 143 2.59 -2.13 -11.94
CA ILE A 143 3.47 -2.09 -13.11
C ILE A 143 4.78 -2.84 -12.83
N ILE A 144 5.43 -2.62 -11.67
CA ILE A 144 6.67 -3.36 -11.29
C ILE A 144 6.39 -4.87 -11.25
N SER A 145 5.33 -5.28 -10.56
CA SER A 145 4.96 -6.71 -10.43
C SER A 145 4.68 -7.36 -11.80
N ARG A 146 4.04 -6.63 -12.72
CA ARG A 146 3.73 -7.11 -14.08
C ARG A 146 4.93 -7.08 -15.01
N LEU A 147 5.87 -6.14 -14.83
CA LEU A 147 7.15 -6.14 -15.55
C LEU A 147 7.98 -7.37 -15.20
N LEU A 148 8.05 -7.75 -13.91
CA LEU A 148 8.68 -9.02 -13.51
C LEU A 148 8.03 -10.23 -14.21
N GLU A 149 6.71 -10.26 -14.27
CA GLU A 149 6.00 -11.33 -14.95
C GLU A 149 6.32 -11.37 -16.46
N ASN A 150 6.45 -10.21 -17.11
CA ASN A 150 6.85 -10.13 -18.51
C ASN A 150 8.30 -10.61 -18.70
N GLN A 151 9.22 -10.18 -17.84
CA GLN A 151 10.62 -10.63 -17.88
C GLN A 151 10.74 -12.14 -17.65
N ALA A 152 9.93 -12.72 -16.75
CA ALA A 152 9.83 -14.17 -16.57
C ALA A 152 9.40 -14.92 -17.83
N LYS A 153 8.65 -14.26 -18.72
CA LYS A 153 8.21 -14.77 -20.03
C LYS A 153 9.15 -14.39 -21.19
N GLY A 154 10.27 -13.71 -20.88
CA GLY A 154 11.21 -13.20 -21.89
C GLY A 154 10.65 -12.05 -22.74
N ARG A 155 9.68 -11.29 -22.21
CA ARG A 155 9.09 -10.12 -22.86
C ARG A 155 9.69 -8.83 -22.31
N GLU A 156 9.97 -7.88 -23.19
CA GLU A 156 10.46 -6.56 -22.81
C GLU A 156 9.33 -5.56 -22.61
N GLY A 157 9.39 -4.85 -21.48
CA GLY A 157 8.47 -3.75 -21.19
C GLY A 157 7.02 -4.16 -21.01
N LEU A 158 6.21 -3.14 -20.79
CA LEU A 158 4.75 -3.27 -20.57
C LEU A 158 4.04 -2.02 -21.08
N TRP A 159 3.05 -2.18 -21.95
CA TRP A 159 2.15 -1.10 -22.34
C TRP A 159 0.93 -1.07 -21.42
N SER A 160 0.59 0.11 -20.88
CA SER A 160 -0.53 0.28 -19.96
C SER A 160 -1.14 1.68 -20.05
N SER A 161 -2.45 1.81 -19.75
CA SER A 161 -3.13 3.10 -19.53
C SER A 161 -2.82 3.70 -18.16
N ILE A 162 -2.37 2.88 -17.21
CA ILE A 162 -2.03 3.32 -15.85
C ILE A 162 -1.00 4.45 -15.92
N GLY A 163 -1.30 5.57 -15.26
CA GLY A 163 -0.41 6.72 -15.19
C GLY A 163 -0.51 7.71 -16.35
N VAL A 164 -1.32 7.45 -17.37
CA VAL A 164 -1.60 8.44 -18.43
C VAL A 164 -2.17 9.71 -17.80
N GLY A 165 -1.63 10.87 -18.20
CA GLY A 165 -2.02 12.17 -17.67
C GLY A 165 -1.57 12.48 -16.24
N SER A 166 -0.81 11.57 -15.60
CA SER A 166 -0.18 11.78 -14.30
C SER A 166 1.27 12.28 -14.44
N PHE A 167 1.98 12.41 -13.31
CA PHE A 167 3.40 12.75 -13.30
C PHE A 167 4.29 11.73 -14.06
N LEU A 168 3.82 10.49 -14.23
CA LEU A 168 4.55 9.46 -14.96
C LEU A 168 4.50 9.66 -16.48
N ASP A 169 3.46 10.33 -16.97
CA ASP A 169 3.31 10.63 -18.39
C ASP A 169 4.36 11.66 -18.84
N PRO A 170 5.32 11.30 -19.72
CA PRO A 170 6.36 12.24 -20.15
C PRO A 170 5.84 13.50 -20.85
N SER A 171 4.60 13.48 -21.36
CA SER A 171 3.93 14.65 -21.95
C SER A 171 3.39 15.65 -20.92
N ARG A 172 3.30 15.24 -19.65
CA ARG A 172 2.68 16.01 -18.55
C ARG A 172 3.58 16.16 -17.33
N GLY A 173 4.50 15.23 -17.14
CA GLY A 173 5.31 15.16 -15.93
C GLY A 173 6.73 14.66 -16.17
N ARG A 174 7.39 14.24 -15.11
CA ARG A 174 8.81 13.88 -15.06
C ARG A 174 9.14 12.42 -15.45
N GLY A 175 8.13 11.59 -15.68
CA GLY A 175 8.33 10.16 -15.84
C GLY A 175 8.69 9.46 -14.52
N SER A 176 9.50 8.41 -14.57
CA SER A 176 9.88 7.63 -13.38
C SER A 176 10.90 8.33 -12.47
N ILE A 177 11.61 9.35 -12.95
CA ILE A 177 12.72 10.00 -12.25
C ILE A 177 12.21 10.78 -11.05
N VAL A 178 12.82 10.59 -9.88
CA VAL A 178 12.50 11.31 -8.64
C VAL A 178 13.47 12.47 -8.42
N ASN A 179 14.76 12.23 -8.56
CA ASN A 179 15.80 13.24 -8.35
C ASN A 179 16.50 13.60 -9.67
N PRO A 180 16.54 14.90 -10.05
CA PRO A 180 17.33 15.34 -11.19
C PRO A 180 18.83 15.39 -10.87
N PRO A 181 19.70 15.24 -11.85
CA PRO A 181 19.36 14.86 -13.21
C PRO A 181 19.35 13.35 -13.37
N GLY A 182 18.17 12.75 -13.40
CA GLY A 182 18.04 11.35 -13.80
C GLY A 182 18.52 11.16 -15.22
N LYS A 183 19.38 10.17 -15.45
CA LYS A 183 19.97 9.94 -16.76
C LYS A 183 18.97 9.40 -17.77
N ARG A 184 17.94 8.68 -17.33
CA ARG A 184 16.89 8.08 -18.19
C ARG A 184 15.61 7.83 -17.42
N SER A 185 14.47 8.01 -18.09
CA SER A 185 13.18 7.56 -17.55
C SER A 185 12.91 6.12 -17.97
N PHE A 186 12.28 5.33 -17.09
CA PHE A 186 11.75 4.01 -17.39
C PHE A 186 10.32 4.05 -17.94
N VAL A 187 9.84 5.24 -18.27
CA VAL A 187 8.52 5.46 -18.86
C VAL A 187 8.69 6.24 -20.17
N SER A 188 8.05 5.79 -21.22
CA SER A 188 7.99 6.44 -22.53
C SER A 188 6.60 6.28 -23.13
N GLY A 189 6.37 6.85 -24.33
CA GLY A 189 5.07 6.80 -24.98
C GLY A 189 4.25 8.04 -24.65
N GLY A 190 2.95 7.98 -24.85
CA GLY A 190 2.03 9.10 -24.64
C GLY A 190 0.64 8.83 -25.23
N LYS A 191 -0.20 9.85 -25.18
CA LYS A 191 -1.59 9.91 -25.59
C LYS A 191 -2.49 8.95 -24.79
N ASP A 192 -2.59 7.68 -25.14
CA ASP A 192 -3.54 6.74 -24.51
C ASP A 192 -2.86 5.62 -23.73
N ARG A 193 -1.56 5.42 -23.92
CA ARG A 193 -0.78 4.36 -23.26
C ARG A 193 0.66 4.77 -23.03
N LEU A 194 1.21 4.33 -21.92
CA LEU A 194 2.61 4.47 -21.56
C LEU A 194 3.32 3.13 -21.71
N LYS A 195 4.55 3.15 -22.20
CA LYS A 195 5.46 2.00 -22.22
C LYS A 195 6.35 2.08 -21.00
N TYR A 196 6.27 1.08 -20.16
CA TYR A 196 7.08 0.91 -18.97
C TYR A 196 8.19 -0.09 -19.20
N ASN A 197 9.37 0.22 -18.66
CA ASN A 197 10.51 -0.68 -18.59
C ASN A 197 11.08 -0.66 -17.17
N MET A 198 11.95 -1.60 -16.87
CA MET A 198 12.81 -1.58 -15.69
C MET A 198 14.03 -2.47 -15.93
N PRO A 199 15.14 -2.29 -15.20
CA PRO A 199 16.28 -3.20 -15.27
C PRO A 199 15.86 -4.65 -15.00
N THR A 200 16.49 -5.59 -15.68
CA THR A 200 16.23 -7.01 -15.49
C THR A 200 17.06 -7.53 -14.32
N PRO A 201 16.44 -8.02 -13.23
CA PRO A 201 17.18 -8.51 -12.08
C PRO A 201 17.94 -9.81 -12.40
N ASN A 202 19.15 -9.88 -11.86
CA ASN A 202 19.96 -11.11 -11.86
C ASN A 202 20.12 -11.70 -10.46
N VAL A 203 19.59 -11.03 -9.42
CA VAL A 203 19.52 -11.55 -8.06
C VAL A 203 18.11 -11.39 -7.52
N ALA A 204 17.50 -12.46 -6.99
CA ALA A 204 16.24 -12.43 -6.26
C ALA A 204 16.47 -12.73 -4.77
N LEU A 205 16.00 -11.81 -3.92
CA LEU A 205 15.99 -11.95 -2.46
C LEU A 205 14.56 -11.92 -1.96
N PHE A 206 14.15 -12.92 -1.21
CA PHE A 206 12.80 -12.97 -0.67
C PHE A 206 12.73 -13.77 0.62
N SER A 207 11.60 -13.71 1.28
CA SER A 207 11.35 -14.43 2.53
C SER A 207 10.10 -15.29 2.39
N VAL A 208 10.19 -16.51 2.91
CA VAL A 208 9.06 -17.44 3.07
C VAL A 208 9.16 -18.12 4.44
N PRO A 209 8.06 -18.68 4.99
CA PRO A 209 8.10 -19.25 6.32
C PRO A 209 9.05 -20.44 6.46
N TYR A 210 9.02 -21.41 5.54
CA TYR A 210 9.71 -22.67 5.72
C TYR A 210 10.41 -23.20 4.47
N ALA A 211 11.45 -24.01 4.69
CA ALA A 211 12.03 -24.92 3.72
C ALA A 211 12.03 -26.34 4.29
N ASP A 212 12.23 -27.35 3.45
CA ASP A 212 12.64 -28.69 3.87
C ASP A 212 14.16 -28.89 3.68
N GLU A 213 14.67 -30.04 4.08
CA GLU A 213 16.11 -30.35 3.98
C GLU A 213 16.61 -30.48 2.53
N GLU A 214 15.71 -30.73 1.57
CA GLU A 214 16.04 -30.79 0.14
C GLU A 214 16.07 -29.39 -0.49
N GLY A 215 15.55 -28.35 0.21
CA GLY A 215 15.51 -26.97 -0.25
C GLY A 215 14.21 -26.58 -0.97
N ASN A 216 13.15 -27.38 -0.88
CA ASN A 216 11.83 -26.95 -1.31
C ASN A 216 11.28 -25.90 -0.34
N LEU A 217 10.55 -24.91 -0.87
CA LEU A 217 9.99 -23.81 -0.06
C LEU A 217 8.48 -23.93 0.09
N TYR A 218 7.97 -23.49 1.24
CA TYR A 218 6.57 -23.60 1.65
C TYR A 218 6.00 -22.25 2.04
N PHE A 219 4.86 -21.87 1.41
CA PHE A 219 4.10 -20.67 1.81
C PHE A 219 3.13 -20.92 2.98
N LYS A 220 3.18 -22.08 3.57
CA LYS A 220 2.44 -22.39 4.79
C LYS A 220 2.70 -21.31 5.86
N ASN A 221 1.63 -20.78 6.48
CA ASN A 221 1.70 -19.68 7.44
C ASN A 221 2.21 -18.33 6.91
N THR A 222 2.34 -18.14 5.59
CA THR A 222 2.62 -16.80 5.07
C THR A 222 1.41 -15.89 5.22
N ALA A 223 1.64 -14.60 5.42
CA ALA A 223 0.58 -13.58 5.40
C ALA A 223 0.37 -12.98 4.00
N THR A 224 1.38 -13.08 3.13
CA THR A 224 1.37 -12.52 1.78
C THR A 224 2.32 -13.31 0.88
N ILE A 225 2.09 -13.28 -0.44
CA ILE A 225 3.00 -13.88 -1.42
C ILE A 225 3.84 -12.81 -2.11
N THR A 226 3.28 -11.61 -2.31
CA THR A 226 3.92 -10.48 -3.00
C THR A 226 4.48 -10.85 -4.37
N GLU A 227 5.72 -10.52 -4.70
CA GLU A 227 6.38 -10.79 -5.97
C GLU A 227 7.31 -12.03 -5.93
N ASN A 228 7.25 -12.85 -4.88
CA ASN A 228 8.18 -13.99 -4.70
C ASN A 228 8.29 -14.87 -5.95
N ILE A 229 7.14 -15.35 -6.45
CA ILE A 229 7.11 -16.26 -7.60
C ILE A 229 7.60 -15.59 -8.89
N GLN A 230 7.22 -14.34 -9.10
CA GLN A 230 7.59 -13.60 -10.30
C GLN A 230 9.08 -13.27 -10.31
N SER A 231 9.64 -12.87 -9.17
CA SER A 231 11.08 -12.58 -9.05
C SER A 231 11.93 -13.83 -9.28
N ILE A 232 11.56 -14.97 -8.70
CA ILE A 232 12.21 -16.26 -8.95
C ILE A 232 12.22 -16.56 -10.46
N LYS A 233 11.06 -16.53 -11.10
CA LYS A 233 10.92 -16.86 -12.53
C LYS A 233 11.70 -15.88 -13.43
N ALA A 234 11.67 -14.58 -13.14
CA ALA A 234 12.39 -13.57 -13.91
C ALA A 234 13.91 -13.75 -13.79
N VAL A 235 14.41 -13.95 -12.57
CA VAL A 235 15.84 -14.15 -12.32
C VAL A 235 16.33 -15.48 -12.90
N ARG A 236 15.54 -16.55 -12.78
CA ARG A 236 15.87 -17.84 -13.44
C ARG A 236 15.91 -17.73 -14.97
N LYS A 237 14.97 -16.99 -15.57
CA LYS A 237 15.00 -16.73 -17.02
C LYS A 237 16.29 -16.00 -17.44
N ASN A 238 16.80 -15.14 -16.58
CA ASN A 238 18.06 -14.39 -16.76
C ASN A 238 19.30 -15.15 -16.25
N LYS A 239 19.20 -16.45 -15.92
CA LYS A 239 20.28 -17.30 -15.38
C LYS A 239 20.95 -16.70 -14.13
N GLY A 240 20.20 -15.98 -13.34
CA GLY A 240 20.67 -15.29 -12.14
C GLY A 240 20.53 -16.11 -10.86
N LEU A 241 20.87 -15.48 -9.73
CA LEU A 241 20.95 -16.04 -8.39
C LEU A 241 19.65 -15.88 -7.63
N VAL A 242 19.08 -16.96 -7.09
CA VAL A 242 17.85 -16.98 -6.31
C VAL A 242 18.15 -17.41 -4.88
N MET A 243 17.90 -16.52 -3.91
CA MET A 243 18.15 -16.77 -2.49
C MET A 243 16.90 -16.50 -1.64
N ALA A 244 16.57 -17.43 -0.75
CA ALA A 244 15.45 -17.34 0.17
C ALA A 244 15.90 -17.22 1.63
N ALA A 245 15.20 -16.40 2.42
CA ALA A 245 15.27 -16.43 3.88
C ALA A 245 14.07 -17.20 4.42
N VAL A 246 14.29 -18.15 5.33
CA VAL A 246 13.22 -18.95 5.96
C VAL A 246 13.30 -18.89 7.48
N SER A 247 12.17 -19.04 8.17
CA SER A 247 12.14 -19.07 9.64
C SER A 247 12.61 -20.41 10.21
N GLY A 248 12.41 -21.48 9.47
CA GLY A 248 12.73 -22.83 9.95
C GLY A 248 12.62 -23.87 8.88
N ILE A 249 13.03 -25.09 9.27
CA ILE A 249 13.00 -26.27 8.43
C ILE A 249 11.87 -27.17 8.91
N ILE A 250 11.12 -27.73 7.96
CA ILE A 250 10.02 -28.67 8.22
C ILE A 250 10.25 -29.98 7.48
N LEU A 251 9.52 -31.00 7.87
CA LEU A 251 9.50 -32.26 7.12
C LEU A 251 8.90 -32.02 5.74
N LYS A 252 9.48 -32.70 4.74
CA LYS A 252 9.00 -32.62 3.36
C LYS A 252 7.53 -33.07 3.26
N SER A 253 6.74 -32.28 2.56
CA SER A 253 5.34 -32.58 2.22
C SER A 253 5.14 -32.27 0.74
N GLU A 254 5.10 -33.28 -0.09
CA GLU A 254 5.07 -33.14 -1.57
C GLU A 254 3.89 -32.25 -2.04
N ASP A 255 2.72 -32.41 -1.44
CA ASP A 255 1.50 -31.69 -1.82
C ASP A 255 1.51 -30.21 -1.37
N GLU A 256 2.38 -29.84 -0.43
CA GLU A 256 2.47 -28.48 0.11
C GLU A 256 3.66 -27.68 -0.49
N ILE A 257 4.47 -28.27 -1.35
CA ILE A 257 5.60 -27.58 -1.97
C ILE A 257 5.12 -26.42 -2.81
N SER A 258 5.48 -25.20 -2.38
CA SER A 258 5.11 -23.96 -3.08
C SER A 258 6.14 -23.57 -4.14
N VAL A 259 7.45 -23.81 -3.87
CA VAL A 259 8.55 -23.59 -4.80
C VAL A 259 9.50 -24.77 -4.72
N PRO A 260 9.61 -25.60 -5.77
CA PRO A 260 10.57 -26.70 -5.81
C PRO A 260 12.04 -26.25 -5.69
N ALA A 261 12.87 -27.02 -5.02
CA ALA A 261 14.28 -26.73 -4.74
C ALA A 261 15.09 -26.35 -5.99
N ARG A 262 14.80 -26.94 -7.16
CA ARG A 262 15.49 -26.62 -8.43
C ARG A 262 15.40 -25.15 -8.87
N TYR A 263 14.51 -24.36 -8.27
CA TYR A 263 14.37 -22.94 -8.57
C TYR A 263 15.09 -22.04 -7.57
N VAL A 264 15.70 -22.60 -6.52
CA VAL A 264 16.35 -21.87 -5.43
C VAL A 264 17.81 -22.29 -5.37
N ASP A 265 18.74 -21.34 -5.39
CA ASP A 265 20.17 -21.66 -5.29
C ASP A 265 20.59 -21.81 -3.84
N HIS A 266 20.20 -20.85 -3.00
CA HIS A 266 20.59 -20.87 -1.59
C HIS A 266 19.47 -20.45 -0.66
N ILE A 267 19.51 -21.00 0.54
CA ILE A 267 18.56 -20.76 1.62
C ILE A 267 19.34 -20.32 2.87
N VAL A 268 18.86 -19.24 3.46
CA VAL A 268 19.35 -18.72 4.75
C VAL A 268 18.28 -18.97 5.79
N VAL A 269 18.60 -19.74 6.82
CA VAL A 269 17.68 -19.92 7.94
C VAL A 269 17.83 -18.76 8.92
N ASN A 270 16.75 -18.05 9.15
CA ASN A 270 16.66 -16.96 10.12
C ASN A 270 15.53 -17.23 11.11
N PRO A 271 15.81 -17.74 12.33
CA PRO A 271 14.78 -18.03 13.34
C PRO A 271 13.98 -16.79 13.77
N TRP A 272 14.47 -15.60 13.42
CA TRP A 272 13.83 -14.30 13.71
C TRP A 272 13.09 -13.74 12.49
N ASN A 273 12.85 -14.57 11.48
CA ASN A 273 12.18 -14.14 10.25
C ASN A 273 10.77 -13.58 10.54
N GLU A 274 10.33 -12.68 9.66
CA GLU A 274 9.08 -11.95 9.79
C GLU A 274 7.95 -12.59 9.00
N GLN A 275 6.74 -12.50 9.49
CA GLN A 275 5.54 -12.82 8.73
C GLN A 275 4.89 -11.55 8.20
N THR A 276 4.59 -10.60 9.10
CA THR A 276 3.74 -9.46 8.78
C THR A 276 4.02 -8.19 9.58
N ILE A 277 5.05 -8.15 10.39
CA ILE A 277 5.46 -6.95 11.15
C ILE A 277 6.84 -6.52 10.72
N SER A 278 7.08 -5.21 10.71
CA SER A 278 8.36 -4.60 10.33
C SER A 278 9.52 -4.88 11.30
N VAL A 279 9.42 -5.89 12.15
CA VAL A 279 10.47 -6.29 13.09
C VAL A 279 10.50 -7.79 13.28
N PRO A 280 11.71 -8.37 13.43
CA PRO A 280 11.90 -9.79 13.68
C PRO A 280 11.23 -10.22 14.99
N GLN A 281 10.43 -11.26 14.98
CA GLN A 281 9.73 -11.75 16.17
C GLN A 281 9.65 -13.27 16.30
N GLY A 282 10.01 -14.02 15.27
CA GLY A 282 9.96 -15.47 15.27
C GLY A 282 8.56 -16.06 15.51
N ARG A 283 7.51 -15.26 15.29
CA ARG A 283 6.13 -15.67 15.51
C ARG A 283 5.30 -15.55 14.25
N PHE A 284 4.51 -16.57 13.96
CA PHE A 284 3.47 -16.53 12.95
C PHE A 284 2.09 -16.32 13.62
N TRP A 285 1.31 -15.44 13.03
CA TRP A 285 -0.04 -15.14 13.46
C TRP A 285 -1.00 -15.85 12.51
N ASP A 286 -1.70 -16.86 13.04
CA ASP A 286 -2.66 -17.67 12.29
C ASP A 286 -3.78 -16.82 11.66
N MET A 287 -4.13 -15.70 12.31
CA MET A 287 -5.17 -14.79 11.83
C MET A 287 -4.92 -14.22 10.44
N PHE A 288 -3.67 -14.24 9.94
CA PHE A 288 -3.32 -13.75 8.59
C PHE A 288 -3.32 -14.86 7.53
N THR A 289 -3.72 -16.06 7.89
CA THR A 289 -3.77 -17.20 6.97
C THR A 289 -5.20 -17.57 6.60
N PRO A 290 -5.43 -18.21 5.44
CA PRO A 290 -6.74 -18.72 5.05
C PRO A 290 -7.32 -19.75 6.02
N ASP A 291 -6.46 -20.47 6.74
CA ASP A 291 -6.86 -21.54 7.67
C ASP A 291 -7.35 -21.03 9.03
N PHE A 292 -7.33 -19.71 9.25
CA PHE A 292 -7.77 -19.13 10.53
C PHE A 292 -9.24 -19.45 10.84
N LYS A 293 -9.46 -20.14 11.97
CA LYS A 293 -10.80 -20.51 12.45
C LYS A 293 -11.34 -19.57 13.54
N GLY A 294 -10.54 -18.57 13.95
CA GLY A 294 -10.91 -17.63 15.00
C GLY A 294 -11.88 -16.55 14.54
N ASP A 295 -12.29 -15.71 15.49
CA ASP A 295 -13.16 -14.56 15.28
C ASP A 295 -12.36 -13.37 14.72
N ALA A 296 -12.73 -12.89 13.53
CA ALA A 296 -12.04 -11.79 12.84
C ALA A 296 -12.15 -10.45 13.59
N ARG A 297 -13.24 -10.21 14.33
CA ARG A 297 -13.43 -8.98 15.13
C ARG A 297 -12.49 -8.96 16.32
N LYS A 298 -12.39 -10.10 17.05
CA LYS A 298 -11.43 -10.24 18.15
C LYS A 298 -10.00 -10.12 17.66
N ALA A 299 -9.68 -10.64 16.48
CA ALA A 299 -8.39 -10.46 15.85
C ALA A 299 -8.13 -8.98 15.53
N MET A 300 -9.08 -8.27 14.93
CA MET A 300 -8.99 -6.83 14.66
C MET A 300 -8.76 -6.01 15.94
N GLU A 301 -9.47 -6.33 17.03
CA GLU A 301 -9.26 -5.69 18.33
C GLU A 301 -7.83 -5.86 18.86
N LYS A 302 -7.24 -7.06 18.69
CA LYS A 302 -5.85 -7.33 19.09
C LYS A 302 -4.88 -6.46 18.29
N LEU A 303 -5.04 -6.37 16.96
CA LEU A 303 -4.18 -5.58 16.10
C LEU A 303 -4.29 -4.08 16.40
N LYS A 304 -5.49 -3.57 16.62
CA LYS A 304 -5.73 -2.19 17.04
C LYS A 304 -5.08 -1.89 18.39
N PHE A 305 -5.19 -2.81 19.34
CA PHE A 305 -4.53 -2.65 20.63
C PHE A 305 -3.01 -2.54 20.49
N ILE A 306 -2.38 -3.36 19.62
CA ILE A 306 -0.94 -3.30 19.34
C ILE A 306 -0.56 -1.94 18.75
N ASN A 307 -1.28 -1.49 17.72
CA ASN A 307 -1.01 -0.19 17.08
C ASN A 307 -1.15 0.98 18.05
N ASN A 308 -2.18 0.97 18.89
CA ASN A 308 -2.41 2.00 19.91
C ASN A 308 -1.35 1.98 21.01
N PHE A 309 -0.99 0.79 21.50
CA PHE A 309 0.05 0.63 22.51
C PHE A 309 1.42 1.12 22.02
N LEU A 310 1.76 0.82 20.77
CA LEU A 310 3.00 1.26 20.13
C LEU A 310 2.95 2.72 19.64
N LYS A 311 1.79 3.38 19.70
CA LYS A 311 1.56 4.75 19.20
C LYS A 311 1.96 4.93 17.73
N ILE A 312 1.76 3.91 16.91
CA ILE A 312 2.18 3.92 15.49
C ILE A 312 1.11 4.57 14.62
N THR A 313 -0.16 4.29 14.90
CA THR A 313 -1.28 4.93 14.23
C THR A 313 -1.99 5.88 15.17
N PRO A 314 -2.39 7.07 14.70
CA PRO A 314 -3.14 7.99 15.55
C PRO A 314 -4.51 7.41 15.88
N VAL A 315 -4.92 7.55 17.14
CA VAL A 315 -6.30 7.29 17.55
C VAL A 315 -7.17 8.41 17.00
N ARG A 316 -8.21 8.05 16.24
CA ARG A 316 -9.12 9.03 15.66
C ARG A 316 -10.06 9.61 16.73
N ASP A 317 -10.18 10.92 16.73
CA ASP A 317 -11.14 11.68 17.53
C ASP A 317 -12.59 11.51 17.00
N SER A 318 -13.52 12.25 17.57
CA SER A 318 -14.92 12.23 17.12
C SER A 318 -15.07 12.70 15.68
N VAL A 319 -14.28 13.69 15.26
CA VAL A 319 -14.29 14.24 13.90
C VAL A 319 -13.82 13.19 12.88
N GLY A 320 -12.71 12.51 13.15
CA GLY A 320 -12.24 11.43 12.29
C GLY A 320 -13.21 10.25 12.21
N ARG A 321 -13.94 9.95 13.31
CA ARG A 321 -14.97 8.92 13.30
C ARG A 321 -16.22 9.31 12.51
N MET A 322 -16.65 10.58 12.55
CA MET A 322 -17.77 11.07 11.75
C MET A 322 -17.44 11.02 10.25
N MET A 323 -16.24 11.45 9.85
CA MET A 323 -15.75 11.32 8.46
C MET A 323 -15.77 9.86 7.99
N ALA A 324 -15.34 8.92 8.84
CA ALA A 324 -15.35 7.50 8.52
C ALA A 324 -16.77 6.96 8.31
N ARG A 325 -17.76 7.40 9.12
CA ARG A 325 -19.18 7.03 8.93
C ARG A 325 -19.73 7.58 7.62
N LEU A 326 -19.42 8.84 7.30
CA LEU A 326 -19.80 9.44 6.02
C LEU A 326 -19.16 8.65 4.85
N GLY A 327 -17.87 8.36 4.92
CA GLY A 327 -17.16 7.57 3.93
C GLY A 327 -17.75 6.16 3.74
N ALA A 328 -18.10 5.48 4.84
CA ALA A 328 -18.74 4.17 4.79
C ALA A 328 -20.14 4.25 4.17
N SER A 329 -20.90 5.30 4.44
CA SER A 329 -22.21 5.56 3.80
C SER A 329 -22.07 5.76 2.29
N VAL A 330 -21.04 6.49 1.84
CA VAL A 330 -20.74 6.66 0.41
C VAL A 330 -20.38 5.32 -0.23
N VAL A 331 -19.54 4.49 0.43
CA VAL A 331 -19.21 3.14 -0.07
C VAL A 331 -20.46 2.31 -0.24
N VAL A 332 -21.31 2.20 0.79
CA VAL A 332 -22.53 1.37 0.77
C VAL A 332 -23.53 1.85 -0.27
N LYS A 333 -23.68 3.17 -0.50
CA LYS A 333 -24.52 3.73 -1.56
C LYS A 333 -24.01 3.44 -2.99
N ASN A 334 -22.74 3.08 -3.15
CA ASN A 334 -22.09 2.92 -4.45
C ASN A 334 -21.51 1.51 -4.69
N ALA A 335 -21.77 0.57 -3.80
CA ALA A 335 -21.33 -0.82 -3.90
C ALA A 335 -22.50 -1.78 -3.71
N GLU A 336 -22.36 -2.98 -4.26
CA GLU A 336 -23.33 -4.08 -4.12
C GLU A 336 -22.70 -5.22 -3.31
N ALA A 337 -23.51 -6.16 -2.84
CA ALA A 337 -23.00 -7.38 -2.24
C ALA A 337 -22.08 -8.10 -3.24
N GLY A 338 -20.91 -8.52 -2.77
CA GLY A 338 -19.84 -9.10 -3.59
C GLY A 338 -18.92 -8.10 -4.27
N SER A 339 -19.15 -6.78 -4.14
CA SER A 339 -18.23 -5.78 -4.68
C SER A 339 -16.82 -5.93 -4.13
N MET A 340 -15.82 -5.81 -5.03
CA MET A 340 -14.42 -5.82 -4.67
C MET A 340 -13.98 -4.42 -4.21
N ILE A 341 -13.39 -4.36 -3.02
CA ILE A 341 -12.99 -3.11 -2.37
C ILE A 341 -11.50 -3.17 -1.98
N ASN A 342 -10.76 -2.12 -2.35
CA ASN A 342 -9.44 -1.88 -1.81
C ASN A 342 -9.48 -0.69 -0.84
N ILE A 343 -8.81 -0.85 0.31
CA ILE A 343 -8.75 0.15 1.39
C ILE A 343 -7.30 0.59 1.59
N GLY A 344 -7.03 1.87 1.38
CA GLY A 344 -5.73 2.50 1.66
C GLY A 344 -5.47 2.70 3.16
N THR A 345 -4.29 3.20 3.48
CA THR A 345 -3.89 3.50 4.87
C THR A 345 -4.43 4.84 5.38
N GLY A 346 -4.49 4.99 6.69
CA GLY A 346 -4.86 6.23 7.37
C GLY A 346 -6.36 6.37 7.58
N TYR A 347 -7.00 7.44 7.11
CA TYR A 347 -8.46 7.59 7.20
C TYR A 347 -9.25 6.49 6.50
N PRO A 348 -8.82 5.95 5.35
CA PRO A 348 -9.46 4.79 4.73
C PRO A 348 -9.65 3.58 5.66
N GLU A 349 -8.67 3.29 6.54
CA GLU A 349 -8.76 2.18 7.50
C GLU A 349 -9.96 2.31 8.44
N GLU A 350 -10.37 3.55 8.76
CA GLU A 350 -11.53 3.80 9.62
C GLU A 350 -12.85 3.54 8.88
N VAL A 351 -12.88 3.69 7.55
CA VAL A 351 -14.06 3.28 6.75
C VAL A 351 -14.26 1.78 6.84
N ALA A 352 -13.19 0.97 6.68
CA ALA A 352 -13.27 -0.47 6.87
C ALA A 352 -13.74 -0.85 8.28
N ARG A 353 -13.30 -0.10 9.32
CA ARG A 353 -13.76 -0.29 10.69
C ARG A 353 -15.27 -0.08 10.83
N VAL A 354 -15.82 0.97 10.22
CA VAL A 354 -17.27 1.27 10.27
C VAL A 354 -18.06 0.18 9.56
N LEU A 355 -17.59 -0.33 8.42
CA LEU A 355 -18.22 -1.45 7.73
C LEU A 355 -18.23 -2.72 8.61
N LEU A 356 -17.14 -3.02 9.30
CA LEU A 356 -17.05 -4.13 10.25
C LEU A 356 -18.02 -3.97 11.44
N GLU A 357 -18.11 -2.76 12.02
CA GLU A 357 -19.03 -2.46 13.12
C GLU A 357 -20.50 -2.65 12.72
N ASN A 358 -20.82 -2.43 11.44
CA ASN A 358 -22.16 -2.63 10.86
C ASN A 358 -22.38 -4.04 10.29
N LYS A 359 -21.47 -5.00 10.52
CA LYS A 359 -21.56 -6.41 10.08
C LYS A 359 -21.62 -6.57 8.55
N LEU A 360 -20.94 -5.68 7.82
CA LEU A 360 -20.89 -5.69 6.36
C LEU A 360 -19.58 -6.28 5.81
N GLU A 361 -18.72 -6.82 6.69
CA GLU A 361 -17.42 -7.37 6.30
C GLU A 361 -17.49 -8.58 5.38
N GLU A 362 -18.56 -9.36 5.45
CA GLU A 362 -18.77 -10.54 4.61
C GLU A 362 -19.52 -10.22 3.31
N GLU A 363 -20.18 -9.07 3.27
CA GLU A 363 -20.91 -8.59 2.07
C GLU A 363 -19.95 -8.13 0.97
N PHE A 364 -18.71 -7.77 1.29
CA PHE A 364 -17.72 -7.27 0.36
C PHE A 364 -16.51 -8.21 0.23
N ILE A 365 -15.79 -8.04 -0.86
CA ILE A 365 -14.51 -8.71 -1.10
C ILE A 365 -13.40 -7.68 -0.90
N PHE A 366 -12.86 -7.59 0.32
CA PHE A 366 -11.70 -6.76 0.56
C PHE A 366 -10.43 -7.39 -0.01
N THR A 367 -9.52 -6.56 -0.48
CA THR A 367 -8.27 -7.00 -1.09
C THR A 367 -7.11 -6.12 -0.66
N THR A 368 -5.89 -6.67 -0.76
CA THR A 368 -4.65 -5.90 -0.57
C THR A 368 -3.72 -6.05 -1.76
N GLU A 369 -2.91 -5.04 -2.05
CA GLU A 369 -1.92 -5.09 -3.14
C GLU A 369 -0.86 -6.19 -2.94
N ALA A 370 -0.68 -6.64 -1.70
CA ALA A 370 0.22 -7.74 -1.35
C ALA A 370 -0.32 -9.13 -1.73
N GLY A 371 -1.58 -9.19 -2.22
CA GLY A 371 -2.18 -10.43 -2.74
C GLY A 371 -3.18 -11.12 -1.82
N SER A 372 -3.67 -10.47 -0.76
CA SER A 372 -4.77 -11.04 0.04
C SER A 372 -6.11 -10.81 -0.67
N TYR A 373 -6.88 -11.86 -0.83
CA TYR A 373 -8.22 -11.84 -1.41
C TYR A 373 -9.25 -12.25 -0.36
N GLY A 374 -10.22 -11.39 -0.08
CA GLY A 374 -11.16 -11.54 1.03
C GLY A 374 -10.51 -11.26 2.39
N GLY A 375 -11.28 -11.40 3.45
CA GLY A 375 -10.86 -11.06 4.81
C GLY A 375 -10.82 -9.56 5.06
N LEU A 376 -10.43 -9.16 6.26
CA LEU A 376 -10.36 -7.75 6.67
C LEU A 376 -8.95 -7.20 6.51
N PRO A 377 -8.72 -6.06 5.83
CA PRO A 377 -7.41 -5.44 5.77
C PRO A 377 -6.84 -5.18 7.17
N ALA A 378 -5.62 -5.60 7.41
CA ALA A 378 -4.97 -5.45 8.71
C ALA A 378 -4.51 -4.00 8.92
N PRO A 379 -4.75 -3.38 10.11
CA PRO A 379 -4.52 -1.96 10.32
C PRO A 379 -3.06 -1.63 10.65
N GLY A 380 -2.63 -0.42 10.31
CA GLY A 380 -1.40 0.18 10.79
C GLY A 380 -0.14 -0.54 10.35
N ILE A 381 0.66 -1.04 11.32
CA ILE A 381 1.93 -1.73 11.02
C ILE A 381 1.76 -3.06 10.30
N PHE A 382 0.56 -3.62 10.30
CA PHE A 382 0.23 -4.87 9.62
C PHE A 382 -0.28 -4.65 8.18
N PHE A 383 -0.23 -3.42 7.70
CA PHE A 383 -0.65 -3.05 6.35
C PHE A 383 -0.09 -4.01 5.28
N GLY A 384 -0.95 -4.41 4.36
CA GLY A 384 -0.65 -5.38 3.31
C GLY A 384 -1.12 -6.80 3.61
N ALA A 385 -1.26 -7.19 4.89
CA ALA A 385 -1.91 -8.44 5.30
C ALA A 385 -3.43 -8.26 5.42
N ALA A 386 -4.15 -9.37 5.52
CA ALA A 386 -5.57 -9.39 5.85
C ALA A 386 -5.87 -10.42 6.94
N ILE A 387 -6.86 -10.12 7.79
CA ILE A 387 -7.38 -11.06 8.80
C ILE A 387 -8.32 -12.03 8.08
N LYS A 388 -8.09 -13.33 8.20
CA LYS A 388 -8.93 -14.40 7.62
C LYS A 388 -9.14 -14.20 6.11
N PRO A 389 -8.06 -14.08 5.30
CA PRO A 389 -8.22 -14.01 3.85
C PRO A 389 -8.84 -15.31 3.33
N ARG A 390 -9.60 -15.25 2.25
CA ARG A 390 -10.14 -16.46 1.58
C ARG A 390 -9.01 -17.25 0.90
N HIS A 391 -8.09 -16.54 0.25
CA HIS A 391 -6.84 -17.08 -0.29
C HIS A 391 -5.80 -15.99 -0.47
N LEU A 392 -4.56 -16.40 -0.77
CA LEU A 392 -3.46 -15.52 -1.08
C LEU A 392 -3.02 -15.76 -2.53
N GLU A 393 -2.69 -14.69 -3.24
CA GLU A 393 -2.19 -14.75 -4.62
C GLU A 393 -1.01 -13.78 -4.81
N PRO A 394 -0.18 -13.98 -5.85
CA PRO A 394 0.89 -13.04 -6.16
C PRO A 394 0.36 -11.63 -6.48
N SER A 395 1.12 -10.59 -6.09
CA SER A 395 0.75 -9.20 -6.37
C SER A 395 0.41 -8.94 -7.84
N SER A 396 1.16 -9.51 -8.79
CA SER A 396 0.86 -9.34 -10.23
C SER A 396 -0.50 -9.90 -10.63
N THR A 397 -0.97 -10.96 -9.98
CA THR A 397 -2.30 -11.53 -10.18
C THR A 397 -3.36 -10.60 -9.60
N MET A 398 -3.16 -10.10 -8.38
CA MET A 398 -4.07 -9.15 -7.75
C MET A 398 -4.22 -7.87 -8.58
N PHE A 399 -3.13 -7.28 -9.06
CA PHE A 399 -3.20 -6.08 -9.90
C PHE A 399 -3.87 -6.30 -11.26
N ARG A 400 -3.77 -7.51 -11.85
CA ARG A 400 -4.58 -7.86 -13.04
C ARG A 400 -6.06 -8.01 -12.71
N ARG A 401 -6.37 -8.52 -11.53
CA ARG A 401 -7.73 -8.62 -11.02
C ARG A 401 -8.34 -7.24 -10.85
N TYR A 402 -7.62 -6.30 -10.25
CA TYR A 402 -8.08 -4.90 -10.10
C TYR A 402 -8.50 -4.28 -11.43
N GLN A 403 -7.74 -4.49 -12.50
CA GLN A 403 -8.09 -3.94 -13.81
C GLN A 403 -9.44 -4.41 -14.38
N LYS A 404 -10.00 -5.48 -13.84
CA LYS A 404 -11.25 -6.07 -14.32
C LYS A 404 -12.40 -5.97 -13.31
N GLU A 405 -12.08 -6.08 -12.04
CA GLU A 405 -13.03 -6.43 -10.98
C GLU A 405 -13.12 -5.39 -9.87
N LEU A 406 -12.24 -4.37 -9.83
CA LEU A 406 -12.22 -3.39 -8.73
C LEU A 406 -13.43 -2.45 -8.82
N ASP A 407 -14.36 -2.58 -7.89
CA ASP A 407 -15.55 -1.74 -7.82
C ASP A 407 -15.28 -0.44 -7.06
N VAL A 408 -14.64 -0.53 -5.89
CA VAL A 408 -14.42 0.62 -5.01
C VAL A 408 -12.96 0.69 -4.53
N ALA A 409 -12.36 1.87 -4.65
CA ALA A 409 -11.10 2.21 -4.00
C ALA A 409 -11.34 3.32 -2.96
N VAL A 410 -10.97 3.08 -1.70
CA VAL A 410 -11.03 4.07 -0.61
C VAL A 410 -9.61 4.51 -0.29
N LEU A 411 -9.27 5.75 -0.59
CA LEU A 411 -7.89 6.23 -0.62
C LEU A 411 -7.73 7.56 0.13
N GLY A 412 -6.54 7.81 0.67
CA GLY A 412 -6.17 9.12 1.21
C GLY A 412 -5.72 10.10 0.12
N PHE A 413 -5.57 11.38 0.48
CA PHE A 413 -4.98 12.40 -0.38
C PHE A 413 -4.10 13.37 0.41
N LEU A 414 -3.11 13.95 -0.27
CA LEU A 414 -2.30 15.07 0.24
C LEU A 414 -2.87 16.41 -0.21
N GLU A 415 -3.20 16.54 -1.49
CA GLU A 415 -3.75 17.74 -2.12
C GLU A 415 -4.79 17.35 -3.17
N VAL A 416 -5.75 18.24 -3.41
CA VAL A 416 -6.74 18.15 -4.47
C VAL A 416 -6.77 19.50 -5.20
N ASP A 417 -6.99 19.54 -6.52
CA ASP A 417 -7.16 20.82 -7.21
C ASP A 417 -8.55 21.00 -7.83
N GLU A 418 -8.79 22.20 -8.37
CA GLU A 418 -10.08 22.60 -8.94
C GLU A 418 -10.58 21.71 -10.10
N GLN A 419 -9.67 20.95 -10.74
CA GLN A 419 -10.00 19.97 -11.78
C GLN A 419 -10.25 18.57 -11.21
N GLY A 420 -10.18 18.42 -9.88
CA GLY A 420 -10.28 17.14 -9.20
C GLY A 420 -9.04 16.26 -9.34
N ASN A 421 -7.90 16.82 -9.77
CA ASN A 421 -6.66 16.10 -9.71
C ASN A 421 -6.26 15.88 -8.25
N VAL A 422 -5.62 14.73 -7.96
CA VAL A 422 -5.15 14.39 -6.62
C VAL A 422 -3.66 14.14 -6.62
N ASN A 423 -2.99 14.70 -5.63
CA ASN A 423 -1.60 14.40 -5.29
C ASN A 423 -1.53 13.51 -4.05
N VAL A 424 -0.83 12.38 -4.15
CA VAL A 424 -0.44 11.52 -3.02
C VAL A 424 1.06 11.22 -3.00
N SER A 425 1.79 11.64 -4.02
CA SER A 425 3.17 11.22 -4.25
C SER A 425 4.22 12.19 -3.71
N LYS A 426 3.84 13.45 -3.42
CA LYS A 426 4.81 14.47 -3.03
C LYS A 426 4.21 15.47 -2.02
N ARG A 427 4.87 15.65 -0.85
CA ARG A 427 4.44 16.58 0.20
C ARG A 427 5.00 17.98 0.08
N GLY A 428 6.19 18.15 -0.46
CA GLY A 428 6.92 19.41 -0.52
C GLY A 428 7.84 19.52 -1.73
N ALA A 429 8.77 20.46 -1.71
CA ALA A 429 9.67 20.73 -2.82
C ALA A 429 10.88 19.78 -2.88
N ASN A 430 11.34 19.29 -1.72
CA ASN A 430 12.56 18.50 -1.62
C ASN A 430 12.38 17.06 -2.09
N ILE A 431 13.49 16.39 -2.39
CA ILE A 431 13.50 14.95 -2.70
C ILE A 431 13.06 14.13 -1.47
N THR A 432 13.45 14.58 -0.27
CA THR A 432 13.05 13.96 1.00
C THR A 432 11.55 14.04 1.30
N ASP A 433 10.80 14.87 0.56
CA ASP A 433 9.35 15.01 0.68
C ASP A 433 8.56 14.02 -0.19
N TYR A 434 9.27 13.21 -0.99
CA TYR A 434 8.59 12.21 -1.82
C TYR A 434 7.98 11.08 -0.97
N VAL A 435 6.76 10.72 -1.36
CA VAL A 435 6.00 9.59 -0.83
C VAL A 435 6.01 8.43 -1.81
N GLY A 436 5.82 8.75 -3.09
CA GLY A 436 5.64 7.77 -4.17
C GLY A 436 4.20 7.25 -4.25
N PRO A 437 3.80 6.70 -5.40
CA PRO A 437 2.41 6.32 -5.64
C PRO A 437 2.01 4.99 -4.98
N GLY A 438 2.93 4.08 -4.66
CA GLY A 438 2.55 2.72 -4.27
C GLY A 438 1.70 2.05 -5.35
N GLY A 439 0.61 1.40 -4.96
CA GLY A 439 -0.42 0.87 -5.85
C GLY A 439 -1.50 1.88 -6.25
N PHE A 440 -1.44 3.12 -5.77
CA PHE A 440 -2.49 4.12 -5.97
C PHE A 440 -2.86 4.32 -7.43
N LEU A 441 -1.87 4.45 -8.34
CA LEU A 441 -2.13 4.64 -9.77
C LEU A 441 -2.84 3.44 -10.41
N ASP A 442 -2.50 2.23 -9.97
CA ASP A 442 -3.17 1.00 -10.42
C ASP A 442 -4.64 0.98 -9.97
N LEU A 443 -4.90 1.39 -8.72
CA LEU A 443 -6.23 1.41 -8.12
C LEU A 443 -7.13 2.48 -8.76
N VAL A 444 -6.65 3.72 -8.89
CA VAL A 444 -7.46 4.82 -9.46
C VAL A 444 -7.67 4.67 -10.97
N ASP A 445 -6.79 3.97 -11.69
CA ASP A 445 -7.02 3.64 -13.10
C ASP A 445 -8.14 2.62 -13.28
N SER A 446 -8.32 1.73 -12.29
CA SER A 446 -9.16 0.53 -12.37
C SER A 446 -10.53 0.69 -11.71
N ALA A 447 -10.63 1.38 -10.57
CA ALA A 447 -11.84 1.43 -9.77
C ALA A 447 -13.00 2.15 -10.48
N ARG A 448 -14.22 1.59 -10.36
CA ARG A 448 -15.45 2.23 -10.85
C ARG A 448 -15.87 3.40 -9.95
N THR A 449 -15.69 3.24 -8.65
CA THR A 449 -15.94 4.27 -7.63
C THR A 449 -14.67 4.55 -6.85
N ILE A 450 -14.31 5.81 -6.71
CA ILE A 450 -13.16 6.24 -5.93
C ILE A 450 -13.67 7.15 -4.81
N LEU A 451 -13.36 6.79 -3.58
CA LEU A 451 -13.59 7.62 -2.41
C LEU A 451 -12.26 8.12 -1.87
N PHE A 452 -12.01 9.39 -2.03
CA PHE A 452 -10.92 10.07 -1.34
C PHE A 452 -11.40 10.57 0.02
N ILE A 453 -10.65 10.25 1.10
CA ILE A 453 -10.98 10.69 2.46
C ILE A 453 -9.73 11.28 3.12
N GLY A 454 -9.86 12.50 3.64
CA GLY A 454 -8.75 13.21 4.25
C GLY A 454 -9.18 14.58 4.77
N ASN A 455 -8.24 15.30 5.41
CA ASN A 455 -8.51 16.61 5.98
C ASN A 455 -8.77 17.66 4.90
N TRP A 456 -9.67 18.62 5.19
CA TRP A 456 -9.91 19.82 4.38
C TRP A 456 -8.68 20.73 4.35
N MET A 457 -8.09 20.94 5.53
CA MET A 457 -6.85 21.71 5.69
C MET A 457 -5.81 20.91 6.47
N HIS A 458 -4.53 21.08 6.15
CA HIS A 458 -3.44 20.50 6.93
C HIS A 458 -3.29 21.23 8.27
N ALA A 459 -3.21 20.48 9.36
CA ALA A 459 -3.06 20.98 10.73
C ALA A 459 -4.20 21.89 11.22
N ALA A 460 -5.36 21.89 10.56
CA ALA A 460 -6.58 22.48 11.11
C ALA A 460 -7.08 21.69 12.31
N ARG A 461 -7.84 22.37 13.16
CA ARG A 461 -8.49 21.75 14.33
C ARG A 461 -9.99 22.02 14.27
N TYR A 462 -10.76 20.94 14.22
CA TYR A 462 -12.22 20.96 14.32
C TYR A 462 -12.65 20.39 15.66
N LEU A 463 -13.80 20.81 16.14
CA LEU A 463 -14.45 20.31 17.36
C LEU A 463 -15.89 19.92 17.03
N GLN A 464 -16.28 18.71 17.43
CA GLN A 464 -17.66 18.26 17.40
C GLN A 464 -18.29 18.51 18.76
N GLU A 465 -19.29 19.37 18.81
CA GLU A 465 -20.00 19.76 20.03
C GLU A 465 -21.45 20.17 19.70
N ASN A 466 -22.41 19.84 20.58
CA ASN A 466 -23.81 20.20 20.46
C ASN A 466 -24.44 19.88 19.08
N ASP A 467 -24.22 18.68 18.58
CA ASP A 467 -24.68 18.22 17.27
C ASP A 467 -24.19 19.08 16.08
N GLN A 468 -23.08 19.75 16.23
CA GLN A 468 -22.45 20.57 15.21
C GLN A 468 -20.96 20.32 15.15
N ILE A 469 -20.34 20.68 14.02
CA ILE A 469 -18.91 20.78 13.90
C ILE A 469 -18.50 22.23 13.75
N ARG A 470 -17.40 22.61 14.38
CA ARG A 470 -16.86 23.98 14.33
C ARG A 470 -15.39 23.98 14.02
N LEU A 471 -14.96 24.88 13.17
CA LEU A 471 -13.55 25.17 12.94
C LEU A 471 -13.01 25.98 14.12
N MET A 472 -12.08 25.36 14.88
CA MET A 472 -11.42 26.00 16.05
C MET A 472 -10.13 26.69 15.68
N LYS A 473 -9.43 26.15 14.69
CA LYS A 473 -8.18 26.70 14.19
C LYS A 473 -8.04 26.33 12.73
N ALA A 474 -7.87 27.33 11.88
CA ALA A 474 -7.58 27.14 10.47
C ALA A 474 -6.17 26.56 10.28
N GLY A 475 -5.99 25.83 9.20
CA GLY A 475 -4.75 25.24 8.78
C GLY A 475 -4.34 25.71 7.38
N GLN A 476 -3.46 24.96 6.73
CA GLN A 476 -3.10 25.23 5.34
C GLN A 476 -4.07 24.51 4.41
N PRO A 477 -4.60 25.17 3.36
CA PRO A 477 -5.49 24.55 2.39
C PRO A 477 -4.88 23.30 1.75
N LYS A 478 -5.70 22.29 1.55
CA LYS A 478 -5.35 21.10 0.75
C LYS A 478 -6.11 21.04 -0.56
N PHE A 479 -7.19 21.83 -0.68
CA PHE A 479 -7.87 22.09 -1.94
C PHE A 479 -7.28 23.36 -2.54
N LEU A 480 -6.59 23.22 -3.66
CA LEU A 480 -5.70 24.22 -4.25
C LEU A 480 -6.14 24.54 -5.68
N LYS A 481 -5.67 25.63 -6.24
CA LYS A 481 -5.83 25.91 -7.66
C LYS A 481 -5.16 24.85 -8.53
N ARG A 482 -3.97 24.34 -8.11
CA ARG A 482 -3.24 23.26 -8.78
C ARG A 482 -2.47 22.44 -7.75
N VAL A 483 -2.52 21.11 -7.88
CA VAL A 483 -1.69 20.19 -7.09
C VAL A 483 -0.22 20.27 -7.50
N ARG A 484 0.68 19.99 -6.58
CA ARG A 484 2.14 19.95 -6.84
C ARG A 484 2.52 18.88 -7.86
N GLU A 485 1.84 17.75 -7.82
CA GLU A 485 2.08 16.62 -8.72
C GLU A 485 0.77 15.87 -8.96
N ILE A 486 0.43 15.58 -10.20
CA ILE A 486 -0.80 14.85 -10.51
C ILE A 486 -0.53 13.35 -10.36
N THR A 487 -1.15 12.73 -9.36
CA THR A 487 -1.15 11.27 -9.19
C THR A 487 -2.46 10.67 -9.71
N PHE A 488 -3.61 11.31 -9.48
CA PHE A 488 -4.88 11.02 -10.14
C PHE A 488 -5.26 12.21 -11.01
N ASN A 489 -5.64 11.96 -12.26
CA ASN A 489 -6.10 13.00 -13.17
C ASN A 489 -7.64 13.02 -13.18
N GLY A 490 -8.24 14.07 -12.59
CA GLY A 490 -9.69 14.19 -12.44
C GLY A 490 -10.43 14.20 -13.76
N ARG A 491 -9.90 14.91 -14.78
CA ARG A 491 -10.51 14.96 -16.11
C ARG A 491 -10.55 13.58 -16.78
N ILE A 492 -9.47 12.81 -16.66
CA ILE A 492 -9.43 11.43 -17.19
C ILE A 492 -10.40 10.55 -16.42
N GLY A 493 -10.49 10.68 -15.10
CA GLY A 493 -11.47 9.97 -14.28
C GLY A 493 -12.90 10.26 -14.70
N ALA A 494 -13.24 11.53 -14.90
CA ALA A 494 -14.56 11.94 -15.38
C ALA A 494 -14.86 11.38 -16.81
N MET A 495 -13.89 11.44 -17.72
CA MET A 495 -14.02 10.87 -19.08
C MET A 495 -14.23 9.35 -19.07
N LYS A 496 -13.63 8.64 -18.12
CA LYS A 496 -13.85 7.19 -17.90
C LYS A 496 -15.20 6.86 -17.25
N GLY A 497 -15.98 7.87 -16.84
CA GLY A 497 -17.25 7.68 -16.15
C GLY A 497 -17.08 7.19 -14.70
N GLN A 498 -15.91 7.40 -14.08
CA GLN A 498 -15.67 7.02 -12.70
C GLN A 498 -16.49 7.90 -11.74
N ARG A 499 -17.07 7.29 -10.71
CA ARG A 499 -17.73 8.02 -9.63
C ARG A 499 -16.67 8.39 -8.59
N VAL A 500 -16.34 9.68 -8.47
CA VAL A 500 -15.27 10.15 -7.57
C VAL A 500 -15.84 11.08 -6.52
N PHE A 501 -15.57 10.74 -5.25
CA PHE A 501 -16.04 11.48 -4.09
C PHE A 501 -14.86 11.90 -3.21
N TYR A 502 -15.03 13.03 -2.50
CA TYR A 502 -14.08 13.54 -1.52
C TYR A 502 -14.81 13.77 -0.21
N VAL A 503 -14.37 13.11 0.86
CA VAL A 503 -14.90 13.25 2.22
C VAL A 503 -13.87 13.99 3.07
N THR A 504 -14.32 15.07 3.71
CA THR A 504 -13.51 15.89 4.59
C THR A 504 -14.29 16.26 5.86
N GLU A 505 -13.68 17.03 6.77
CA GLU A 505 -14.34 17.53 7.98
C GLU A 505 -15.48 18.49 7.68
N VAL A 506 -15.47 19.15 6.52
CA VAL A 506 -16.50 20.13 6.18
C VAL A 506 -17.68 19.51 5.44
N GLY A 507 -17.49 18.36 4.79
CA GLY A 507 -18.57 17.68 4.06
C GLY A 507 -18.13 16.73 2.98
N LEU A 508 -19.04 16.49 2.05
CA LEU A 508 -18.92 15.60 0.90
C LEU A 508 -18.89 16.41 -0.40
N PHE A 509 -17.88 16.10 -1.23
CA PHE A 509 -17.76 16.65 -2.57
C PHE A 509 -17.75 15.53 -3.61
N ARG A 510 -18.14 15.86 -4.84
CA ARG A 510 -18.15 14.95 -5.98
C ARG A 510 -17.47 15.57 -7.18
N LEU A 511 -16.67 14.78 -7.90
CA LEU A 511 -16.11 15.18 -9.19
C LEU A 511 -17.20 15.20 -10.26
N ARG A 512 -17.29 16.32 -10.96
CA ARG A 512 -18.10 16.55 -12.17
C ARG A 512 -17.17 16.85 -13.35
N PRO A 513 -17.64 16.78 -14.59
CA PRO A 513 -16.84 17.19 -15.75
C PRO A 513 -16.30 18.62 -15.64
N GLU A 514 -17.05 19.52 -14.99
CA GLU A 514 -16.76 20.94 -14.83
C GLU A 514 -15.85 21.26 -13.63
N GLY A 515 -15.67 20.32 -12.69
CA GLY A 515 -14.88 20.52 -11.48
C GLY A 515 -15.41 19.77 -10.26
N ILE A 516 -15.09 20.24 -9.08
CA ILE A 516 -15.50 19.64 -7.80
C ILE A 516 -16.76 20.32 -7.28
N GLU A 517 -17.84 19.57 -7.13
CA GLU A 517 -19.14 20.02 -6.66
C GLU A 517 -19.35 19.67 -5.19
N LEU A 518 -19.80 20.65 -4.38
CA LEU A 518 -20.25 20.43 -3.01
C LEU A 518 -21.59 19.70 -3.01
N GLN A 519 -21.67 18.53 -2.38
CA GLN A 519 -22.88 17.69 -2.31
C GLN A 519 -23.60 17.84 -0.97
N ALA A 520 -22.83 17.83 0.12
CA ALA A 520 -23.37 17.87 1.46
C ALA A 520 -22.40 18.54 2.44
N ILE A 521 -22.92 19.18 3.47
CA ILE A 521 -22.15 19.80 4.57
C ILE A 521 -22.52 19.17 5.91
N PHE A 522 -21.56 19.15 6.83
CA PHE A 522 -21.88 18.81 8.22
C PHE A 522 -22.62 19.96 8.91
N PRO A 523 -23.54 19.66 9.85
CA PRO A 523 -24.18 20.67 10.67
C PRO A 523 -23.16 21.58 11.36
N GLY A 524 -23.37 22.90 11.28
CA GLY A 524 -22.50 23.92 11.87
C GLY A 524 -21.38 24.41 10.94
N ILE A 525 -21.20 23.84 9.76
CA ILE A 525 -20.31 24.35 8.72
C ILE A 525 -21.01 25.41 7.89
N ASP A 526 -20.39 26.57 7.77
CA ASP A 526 -20.80 27.65 6.89
C ASP A 526 -19.98 27.63 5.59
N ILE A 527 -20.66 27.73 4.44
CA ILE A 527 -20.02 27.55 3.13
C ILE A 527 -19.01 28.68 2.84
N GLU A 528 -19.35 29.92 3.17
CA GLU A 528 -18.50 31.09 2.87
C GLU A 528 -17.27 31.12 3.82
N SER A 529 -17.52 31.03 5.14
CA SER A 529 -16.48 31.21 6.14
C SER A 529 -15.64 29.97 6.38
N ASP A 530 -16.21 28.74 6.27
CA ASP A 530 -15.47 27.50 6.61
C ASP A 530 -14.97 26.74 5.38
N ILE A 531 -15.57 26.98 4.20
CA ILE A 531 -15.18 26.32 2.96
C ILE A 531 -14.49 27.30 2.02
N LEU A 532 -15.19 28.30 1.48
CA LEU A 532 -14.67 29.14 0.41
C LEU A 532 -13.52 30.05 0.85
N SER A 533 -13.50 30.51 2.09
CA SER A 533 -12.41 31.31 2.65
C SER A 533 -11.11 30.48 2.92
N HIS A 534 -11.19 29.16 2.87
CA HIS A 534 -10.10 28.26 3.20
C HIS A 534 -9.68 27.34 2.03
N THR A 535 -9.90 27.78 0.79
CA THR A 535 -9.47 27.08 -0.41
C THR A 535 -9.06 28.06 -1.51
N ASP A 536 -8.04 27.68 -2.29
CA ASP A 536 -7.68 28.38 -3.53
C ASP A 536 -8.33 27.74 -4.77
N ALA A 537 -9.01 26.60 -4.59
CA ALA A 537 -9.67 25.89 -5.68
C ALA A 537 -11.05 26.51 -5.96
N LYS A 538 -11.37 26.68 -7.25
CA LYS A 538 -12.72 27.03 -7.67
C LYS A 538 -13.63 25.81 -7.50
N LEU A 539 -14.59 25.91 -6.59
CA LEU A 539 -15.58 24.86 -6.34
C LEU A 539 -16.90 25.17 -7.06
N LEU A 540 -17.64 24.14 -7.42
CA LEU A 540 -19.01 24.23 -7.90
C LEU A 540 -19.93 24.17 -6.68
N ILE A 541 -20.60 25.29 -6.39
CA ILE A 541 -21.55 25.42 -5.27
C ILE A 541 -22.95 25.45 -5.85
N PRO A 542 -23.75 24.39 -5.69
CA PRO A 542 -25.16 24.38 -6.07
C PRO A 542 -25.98 25.40 -5.23
N PRO A 543 -27.21 25.76 -5.64
CA PRO A 543 -28.10 26.49 -4.78
C PRO A 543 -28.22 25.86 -3.39
N TYR A 544 -28.22 26.66 -2.33
CA TYR A 544 -28.17 26.17 -0.94
C TYR A 544 -29.22 25.09 -0.62
N ARG A 545 -30.42 25.20 -1.20
CA ARG A 545 -31.49 24.21 -1.06
C ARG A 545 -31.19 22.82 -1.66
N GLU A 546 -30.20 22.74 -2.51
CA GLU A 546 -29.76 21.49 -3.17
C GLU A 546 -28.58 20.83 -2.45
N ILE A 547 -27.99 21.52 -1.47
CA ILE A 547 -26.89 21.02 -0.66
C ILE A 547 -27.46 20.27 0.54
N GLU A 548 -27.18 18.99 0.64
CA GLU A 548 -27.66 18.15 1.73
C GLU A 548 -26.98 18.53 3.06
N VAL A 549 -27.74 18.59 4.14
CA VAL A 549 -27.20 18.66 5.50
C VAL A 549 -27.05 17.22 6.02
N ILE A 550 -25.80 16.82 6.33
CA ILE A 550 -25.47 15.45 6.77
C ILE A 550 -26.20 15.15 8.09
N GLY A 551 -26.80 13.95 8.14
CA GLY A 551 -27.62 13.53 9.27
C GLY A 551 -26.85 13.45 10.60
N ARG A 552 -27.58 13.65 11.72
CA ARG A 552 -27.03 13.58 13.08
C ARG A 552 -26.48 12.21 13.42
N ASP A 553 -27.05 11.14 12.86
CA ASP A 553 -26.58 9.77 13.03
C ASP A 553 -25.15 9.58 12.49
N ILE A 554 -24.83 10.18 11.36
CA ILE A 554 -23.44 10.21 10.81
C ILE A 554 -22.56 11.08 11.70
N LEU A 555 -23.04 12.25 12.14
CA LEU A 555 -22.27 13.17 12.96
C LEU A 555 -21.92 12.57 14.33
N SER A 556 -22.92 12.20 15.14
CA SER A 556 -22.73 11.68 16.50
C SER A 556 -22.37 10.20 16.53
N GLY A 557 -22.90 9.41 15.61
CA GLY A 557 -22.88 7.95 15.61
C GLY A 557 -24.03 7.32 16.39
N GLU A 558 -24.90 8.13 16.98
CA GLU A 558 -26.09 7.63 17.67
C GLU A 558 -27.09 7.05 16.66
N ARG A 559 -27.51 5.81 16.89
CA ARG A 559 -28.40 5.05 15.99
C ARG A 559 -27.87 4.91 14.55
N PHE A 560 -26.59 5.18 14.33
CA PHE A 560 -25.98 5.00 13.02
C PHE A 560 -25.99 3.51 12.63
N SER A 561 -26.55 3.21 11.48
CA SER A 561 -26.55 1.87 10.91
C SER A 561 -26.45 1.94 9.40
N LEU A 562 -25.74 0.97 8.81
CA LEU A 562 -25.60 0.83 7.38
C LEU A 562 -26.33 -0.44 6.93
N LYS A 563 -27.02 -0.36 5.81
CA LYS A 563 -27.63 -1.51 5.11
C LYS A 563 -27.33 -1.37 3.63
N LEU A 564 -26.95 -2.48 3.00
CA LEU A 564 -26.86 -2.50 1.55
C LEU A 564 -28.23 -2.30 0.92
N PRO A 565 -28.35 -1.46 -0.12
CA PRO A 565 -29.59 -1.31 -0.87
C PRO A 565 -29.98 -2.66 -1.52
N LYS A 566 -31.25 -2.97 -1.57
CA LYS A 566 -31.74 -4.15 -2.31
C LYS A 566 -31.54 -3.92 -3.81
N LYS A 567 -31.26 -5.00 -4.57
CA LYS A 567 -31.02 -4.92 -6.03
C LYS A 567 -32.10 -4.14 -6.81
N GLU A 568 -33.34 -4.13 -6.35
CA GLU A 568 -34.46 -3.41 -6.96
C GLU A 568 -34.34 -1.87 -6.82
N GLU A 569 -33.72 -1.37 -5.77
CA GLU A 569 -33.58 0.06 -5.51
C GLU A 569 -32.49 0.73 -6.38
N LEU A 570 -31.50 -0.04 -6.85
CA LEU A 570 -30.41 0.46 -7.68
C LEU A 570 -30.82 0.63 -9.18
N GLN A 571 -31.82 -0.11 -9.65
CA GLN A 571 -32.30 0.01 -11.03
C GLN A 571 -33.17 1.25 -11.25
N GLY A 572 -33.77 1.82 -10.20
CA GLY A 572 -34.59 3.04 -10.25
C GLY A 572 -33.80 4.35 -10.45
N THR A 573 -32.53 4.37 -10.11
CA THR A 573 -31.66 5.56 -10.21
C THR A 573 -30.91 5.69 -11.54
N THR A 574 -30.93 4.67 -12.40
CA THR A 574 -30.24 4.68 -13.72
C THR A 574 -31.17 5.04 -14.90
N SER A 575 -32.48 5.21 -14.67
CA SER A 575 -33.45 5.38 -15.78
C SER A 575 -33.77 6.85 -16.16
N SER A 576 -33.05 7.84 -15.69
CA SER A 576 -33.37 9.24 -15.98
C SER A 576 -32.37 10.03 -16.85
N VAL A 577 -31.43 9.39 -17.55
CA VAL A 577 -30.64 10.11 -18.58
C VAL A 577 -30.23 9.16 -19.71
N LEU A 578 -31.12 8.93 -20.66
CA LEU A 578 -30.74 8.64 -22.03
C LEU A 578 -31.48 9.62 -22.95
N PRO A 579 -30.76 10.43 -23.75
CA PRO A 579 -31.41 11.19 -24.82
C PRO A 579 -31.87 10.23 -25.93
N PRO A 580 -32.97 10.55 -26.65
CA PRO A 580 -33.49 9.70 -27.70
C PRO A 580 -32.49 9.64 -28.87
N GLY A 581 -32.24 8.40 -29.33
CA GLY A 581 -31.43 8.14 -30.50
C GLY A 581 -32.01 8.84 -31.73
N ARG A 582 -31.12 9.45 -32.51
CA ARG A 582 -31.41 9.76 -33.93
C ARG A 582 -30.88 8.62 -34.76
N GLY A 583 -31.79 8.13 -35.63
CA GLY A 583 -31.58 7.09 -36.61
C GLY A 583 -30.52 7.41 -37.67
#